data_fd77547abf1122975c0e289b04120fdf
#
_entry.id   fd77547abf1122975c0e289b04120fdf
#
_cell.length_a   1.000
_cell.length_b   1.000
_cell.length_c   1.000
_cell.angle_alpha   90.00
_cell.angle_beta   90.00
_cell.angle_gamma   90.00
#
_symmetry.space_group_name_H-M   'P 1'
#
loop_
_entity.id
_entity.type
_entity.pdbx_description
1 polymer ?
#
loop_
_entity_poly.entity_id
_entity_poly.type
_entity_poly.pdbx_seq_one_letter_code
_entity_poly.pdbx_strand_id
1 'polypeptide(L)'
;MINSQNKVNSIFFRNIFNLVLSMIVFLCISIKKSEALPHEWVGVPKSEYGEQLWDRKSIKRNEDGSVRVLSKFIPKTKSEITKDILYTMDINCFEKSFRDVDVSIDEVSSNFNDFADWQDPNGDELILGVISQVCRLEN
;
A
#
# COMPACT_ATOMS: atom_id res chain seq x y z
N MET A 1 -39.72 55.65 4.66
CA MET A 1 -39.78 54.36 3.89
C MET A 1 -38.40 53.71 3.64
N ILE A 2 -37.45 53.70 4.60
CA ILE A 2 -36.08 53.19 4.36
C ILE A 2 -35.77 51.92 5.15
N ASN A 3 -36.70 51.42 5.96
CA ASN A 3 -36.39 50.35 6.94
C ASN A 3 -36.75 48.93 6.49
N SER A 4 -37.36 48.71 5.33
CA SER A 4 -37.79 47.39 4.85
C SER A 4 -36.70 46.62 4.09
N GLN A 5 -35.88 47.32 3.33
CA GLN A 5 -34.83 46.74 2.48
C GLN A 5 -33.70 46.14 3.31
N ASN A 6 -33.31 46.78 4.42
CA ASN A 6 -32.22 46.27 5.28
C ASN A 6 -32.59 44.98 6.03
N LYS A 7 -33.86 44.78 6.31
CA LYS A 7 -34.34 43.57 7.00
C LYS A 7 -34.34 42.32 6.09
N VAL A 8 -34.68 42.54 4.82
CA VAL A 8 -34.66 41.45 3.81
C VAL A 8 -33.24 41.00 3.52
N ASN A 9 -32.31 41.95 3.37
CA ASN A 9 -30.91 41.61 3.13
C ASN A 9 -30.28 40.85 4.31
N SER A 10 -30.59 41.24 5.55
CA SER A 10 -30.10 40.53 6.76
C SER A 10 -30.58 39.10 6.85
N ILE A 11 -31.83 38.82 6.50
CA ILE A 11 -32.38 37.45 6.52
C ILE A 11 -31.75 36.59 5.41
N PHE A 12 -31.55 37.18 4.24
CA PHE A 12 -30.94 36.52 3.08
C PHE A 12 -29.49 36.12 3.36
N PHE A 13 -28.68 37.04 3.91
CA PHE A 13 -27.30 36.79 4.29
C PHE A 13 -27.20 35.72 5.40
N ARG A 14 -28.09 35.76 6.36
CA ARG A 14 -28.11 34.75 7.45
C ARG A 14 -28.43 33.35 6.92
N ASN A 15 -29.35 33.24 5.97
CA ASN A 15 -29.70 31.94 5.38
C ASN A 15 -28.54 31.36 4.52
N ILE A 16 -27.87 32.24 3.72
CA ILE A 16 -26.71 31.84 2.95
C ILE A 16 -25.57 31.40 3.87
N PHE A 17 -25.30 32.13 4.94
CA PHE A 17 -24.27 31.80 5.90
C PHE A 17 -24.52 30.42 6.57
N ASN A 18 -25.76 30.13 6.97
CA ASN A 18 -26.14 28.84 7.54
C ASN A 18 -26.02 27.69 6.53
N LEU A 19 -26.34 27.93 5.26
CA LEU A 19 -26.20 26.96 4.17
C LEU A 19 -24.74 26.62 3.90
N VAL A 20 -23.88 27.62 3.84
CA VAL A 20 -22.44 27.46 3.66
C VAL A 20 -21.82 26.75 4.85
N LEU A 21 -22.19 27.12 6.08
CA LEU A 21 -21.71 26.47 7.29
C LEU A 21 -22.13 25.00 7.36
N SER A 22 -23.37 24.68 6.99
CA SER A 22 -23.86 23.30 6.89
C SER A 22 -23.09 22.48 5.87
N MET A 23 -22.77 23.08 4.71
CA MET A 23 -22.00 22.42 3.65
C MET A 23 -20.55 22.12 4.08
N ILE A 24 -19.92 23.04 4.84
CA ILE A 24 -18.58 22.86 5.38
C ILE A 24 -18.57 21.73 6.43
N VAL A 25 -19.56 21.68 7.32
CA VAL A 25 -19.69 20.61 8.32
C VAL A 25 -19.89 19.26 7.64
N PHE A 26 -20.70 19.19 6.58
CA PHE A 26 -20.90 17.95 5.82
C PHE A 26 -19.61 17.47 5.12
N LEU A 27 -18.79 18.38 4.58
CA LEU A 27 -17.49 18.07 3.99
C LEU A 27 -16.48 17.54 5.03
N CYS A 28 -16.47 18.13 6.23
CA CYS A 28 -15.55 17.68 7.29
C CYS A 28 -15.86 16.29 7.83
N ILE A 29 -17.13 15.84 7.80
CA ILE A 29 -17.52 14.51 8.28
C ILE A 29 -17.13 13.41 7.28
N SER A 30 -16.91 13.76 6.02
CA SER A 30 -16.61 12.78 4.96
C SER A 30 -15.13 12.35 4.90
N ILE A 31 -14.24 12.96 5.67
CA ILE A 31 -12.83 12.55 5.74
C ILE A 31 -12.74 11.34 6.70
N LYS A 32 -13.12 10.16 6.22
CA LYS A 32 -12.73 8.93 6.88
C LYS A 32 -11.21 8.81 6.76
N LYS A 33 -10.52 8.99 7.89
CA LYS A 33 -9.11 8.64 8.00
C LYS A 33 -9.02 7.15 7.67
N SER A 34 -8.43 6.83 6.52
CA SER A 34 -8.09 5.44 6.19
C SER A 34 -7.03 5.01 7.19
N GLU A 35 -7.42 4.35 8.25
CA GLU A 35 -6.45 3.65 9.09
C GLU A 35 -5.91 2.50 8.25
N ALA A 36 -4.61 2.57 7.96
CA ALA A 36 -3.90 1.46 7.34
C ALA A 36 -4.06 0.25 8.28
N LEU A 37 -4.60 -0.85 7.75
CA LEU A 37 -4.71 -2.09 8.51
C LEU A 37 -3.32 -2.54 8.94
N PRO A 38 -3.14 -2.99 10.19
CA PRO A 38 -1.85 -3.46 10.65
C PRO A 38 -1.37 -4.62 9.77
N HIS A 39 -0.06 -4.62 9.42
CA HIS A 39 0.57 -5.68 8.65
C HIS A 39 0.44 -7.04 9.37
N GLU A 40 0.34 -8.10 8.58
CA GLU A 40 0.39 -9.48 9.05
C GLU A 40 1.56 -10.19 8.37
N TRP A 41 2.75 -10.04 8.98
CA TRP A 41 3.98 -10.58 8.42
C TRP A 41 4.06 -12.10 8.59
N VAL A 42 4.26 -12.79 7.48
CA VAL A 42 4.46 -14.24 7.41
C VAL A 42 5.87 -14.51 6.92
N GLY A 43 6.65 -15.27 7.68
CA GLY A 43 8.02 -15.61 7.31
C GLY A 43 8.07 -16.82 6.36
N VAL A 44 9.06 -16.79 5.46
CA VAL A 44 9.50 -17.99 4.73
C VAL A 44 10.69 -18.64 5.47
N PRO A 45 11.08 -19.87 5.15
CA PRO A 45 12.29 -20.46 5.73
C PRO A 45 13.51 -19.55 5.55
N LYS A 46 14.30 -19.39 6.61
CA LYS A 46 15.47 -18.52 6.61
C LYS A 46 16.58 -19.10 5.74
N SER A 47 17.36 -18.21 5.13
CA SER A 47 18.56 -18.56 4.39
C SER A 47 19.83 -18.07 5.10
N GLU A 48 20.99 -18.38 4.55
CA GLU A 48 22.26 -17.82 5.00
C GLU A 48 22.38 -16.31 4.74
N TYR A 49 21.60 -15.77 3.78
CA TYR A 49 21.61 -14.36 3.38
C TYR A 49 20.74 -13.47 4.25
N GLY A 50 19.68 -14.05 4.86
CA GLY A 50 18.75 -13.26 5.67
C GLY A 50 17.40 -13.92 5.91
N GLU A 51 16.43 -13.09 6.26
CA GLU A 51 15.05 -13.48 6.48
C GLU A 51 14.15 -12.74 5.48
N GLN A 52 13.22 -13.46 4.88
CA GLN A 52 12.18 -12.88 4.02
C GLN A 52 10.83 -13.05 4.69
N LEU A 53 10.06 -11.95 4.70
CA LEU A 53 8.68 -11.95 5.16
C LEU A 53 7.80 -11.37 4.06
N TRP A 54 6.53 -11.70 4.06
CA TRP A 54 5.54 -11.08 3.21
C TRP A 54 4.28 -10.75 4.02
N ASP A 55 3.59 -9.69 3.64
CA ASP A 55 2.41 -9.23 4.35
C ASP A 55 1.14 -9.86 3.77
N ARG A 56 0.55 -10.77 4.53
CA ARG A 56 -0.67 -11.47 4.13
C ARG A 56 -1.85 -10.54 3.85
N LYS A 57 -1.91 -9.40 4.53
CA LYS A 57 -2.99 -8.41 4.35
C LYS A 57 -2.77 -7.49 3.14
N SER A 58 -1.60 -7.50 2.55
CA SER A 58 -1.29 -6.70 1.38
C SER A 58 -1.69 -7.36 0.06
N ILE A 59 -2.11 -8.63 0.09
CA ILE A 59 -2.47 -9.39 -1.12
C ILE A 59 -3.53 -8.64 -1.93
N LYS A 60 -3.23 -8.45 -3.20
CA LYS A 60 -4.14 -7.84 -4.18
C LYS A 60 -4.00 -8.54 -5.54
N ARG A 61 -5.10 -8.98 -6.12
CA ARG A 61 -5.11 -9.53 -7.48
C ARG A 61 -5.11 -8.39 -8.50
N ASN A 62 -4.19 -8.45 -9.45
CA ASN A 62 -4.11 -7.54 -10.59
C ASN A 62 -5.03 -7.99 -11.72
N GLU A 63 -5.28 -7.10 -12.69
CA GLU A 63 -6.14 -7.38 -13.86
C GLU A 63 -5.54 -8.44 -14.79
N ASP A 64 -4.20 -8.55 -14.85
CA ASP A 64 -3.47 -9.56 -15.62
C ASP A 64 -3.46 -10.95 -14.95
N GLY A 65 -4.11 -11.10 -13.79
CA GLY A 65 -4.16 -12.34 -13.03
C GLY A 65 -2.96 -12.57 -12.10
N SER A 66 -1.96 -11.70 -12.12
CA SER A 66 -0.87 -11.74 -11.15
C SER A 66 -1.33 -11.29 -9.75
N VAL A 67 -0.54 -11.60 -8.74
CA VAL A 67 -0.83 -11.27 -7.35
C VAL A 67 0.21 -10.29 -6.83
N ARG A 68 -0.23 -9.11 -6.42
CA ARG A 68 0.62 -8.11 -5.77
C ARG A 68 0.70 -8.36 -4.29
N VAL A 69 1.90 -8.27 -3.73
CA VAL A 69 2.17 -8.46 -2.32
C VAL A 69 3.30 -7.54 -1.85
N LEU A 70 3.19 -7.06 -0.61
CA LEU A 70 4.29 -6.38 0.06
C LEU A 70 5.19 -7.42 0.72
N SER A 71 6.48 -7.35 0.46
CA SER A 71 7.48 -8.24 1.03
C SER A 71 8.60 -7.45 1.70
N LYS A 72 9.26 -8.07 2.69
CA LYS A 72 10.32 -7.45 3.46
C LYS A 72 11.50 -8.41 3.58
N PHE A 73 12.68 -7.95 3.18
CA PHE A 73 13.92 -8.67 3.39
C PHE A 73 14.73 -8.03 4.53
N ILE A 74 15.19 -8.87 5.46
CA ILE A 74 16.04 -8.50 6.58
C ILE A 74 17.40 -9.18 6.36
N PRO A 75 18.42 -8.44 5.87
CA PRO A 75 19.72 -9.02 5.57
C PRO A 75 20.43 -9.52 6.83
N LYS A 76 21.10 -10.66 6.75
CA LYS A 76 21.98 -11.16 7.80
C LYS A 76 23.35 -10.55 7.64
N THR A 77 23.54 -9.29 8.07
CA THR A 77 24.83 -8.64 8.03
C THR A 77 25.57 -8.76 9.36
N LYS A 78 26.91 -8.76 9.33
CA LYS A 78 27.75 -8.66 10.53
C LYS A 78 27.88 -7.22 11.03
N SER A 79 27.34 -6.23 10.34
CA SER A 79 27.37 -4.82 10.72
C SER A 79 26.12 -4.44 11.51
N GLU A 80 26.26 -3.50 12.44
CA GLU A 80 25.19 -3.08 13.37
C GLU A 80 23.98 -2.37 12.72
N ILE A 81 24.01 -2.12 11.42
CA ILE A 81 22.92 -1.43 10.69
C ILE A 81 22.36 -2.37 9.64
N THR A 82 21.54 -3.30 10.06
CA THR A 82 20.66 -4.05 9.14
C THR A 82 19.46 -3.20 8.81
N LYS A 83 19.41 -2.73 7.56
CA LYS A 83 18.25 -2.00 7.06
C LYS A 83 17.25 -2.98 6.46
N ASP A 84 16.00 -2.89 6.89
CA ASP A 84 14.92 -3.64 6.25
C ASP A 84 14.70 -3.09 4.84
N ILE A 85 14.58 -3.99 3.87
CA ILE A 85 14.28 -3.65 2.48
C ILE A 85 12.85 -4.09 2.19
N LEU A 86 12.00 -3.13 1.84
CA LEU A 86 10.62 -3.40 1.45
C LEU A 86 10.50 -3.49 -0.06
N TYR A 87 9.80 -4.50 -0.52
CA TYR A 87 9.51 -4.76 -1.93
C TYR A 87 8.01 -4.81 -2.15
N THR A 88 7.50 -4.07 -3.11
CA THR A 88 6.19 -4.36 -3.70
C THR A 88 6.43 -5.26 -4.88
N MET A 89 5.94 -6.49 -4.82
CA MET A 89 6.19 -7.53 -5.81
C MET A 89 4.88 -7.93 -6.50
N ASP A 90 4.94 -8.16 -7.80
CA ASP A 90 3.91 -8.92 -8.52
C ASP A 90 4.39 -10.35 -8.73
N ILE A 91 3.53 -11.31 -8.48
CA ILE A 91 3.81 -12.75 -8.59
C ILE A 91 2.87 -13.36 -9.63
N ASN A 92 3.44 -14.02 -10.63
CA ASN A 92 2.71 -14.87 -11.56
C ASN A 92 2.73 -16.30 -11.03
N CYS A 93 1.60 -16.73 -10.45
CA CYS A 93 1.50 -18.06 -9.85
C CYS A 93 1.52 -19.20 -10.87
N PHE A 94 1.13 -18.96 -12.11
CA PHE A 94 1.14 -19.95 -13.17
C PHE A 94 2.57 -20.25 -13.64
N GLU A 95 3.34 -19.20 -13.91
CA GLU A 95 4.73 -19.30 -14.40
C GLU A 95 5.76 -19.39 -13.28
N LYS A 96 5.34 -19.14 -12.02
CA LYS A 96 6.22 -19.04 -10.84
C LYS A 96 7.32 -17.99 -11.00
N SER A 97 6.98 -16.91 -11.69
CA SER A 97 7.84 -15.75 -11.87
C SER A 97 7.40 -14.58 -10.99
N PHE A 98 8.26 -13.60 -10.83
CA PHE A 98 7.99 -12.39 -10.07
C PHE A 98 8.56 -11.17 -10.77
N ARG A 99 8.12 -9.99 -10.35
CA ARG A 99 8.74 -8.70 -10.70
C ARG A 99 8.63 -7.74 -9.53
N ASP A 100 9.66 -6.95 -9.31
CA ASP A 100 9.63 -5.88 -8.34
C ASP A 100 8.99 -4.64 -8.96
N VAL A 101 7.95 -4.12 -8.31
CA VAL A 101 7.22 -2.93 -8.75
C VAL A 101 7.74 -1.69 -8.03
N ASP A 102 8.11 -1.85 -6.78
CA ASP A 102 8.68 -0.80 -5.93
C ASP A 102 9.64 -1.40 -4.92
N VAL A 103 10.75 -0.71 -4.67
CA VAL A 103 11.72 -1.09 -3.63
C VAL A 103 11.99 0.11 -2.74
N SER A 104 11.89 -0.07 -1.44
CA SER A 104 12.11 0.97 -0.45
C SER A 104 13.12 0.54 0.59
N ILE A 105 14.10 1.39 0.83
CA ILE A 105 15.11 1.25 1.88
C ILE A 105 15.01 2.48 2.78
N ASP A 106 14.82 2.31 4.09
CA ASP A 106 14.67 3.42 5.04
C ASP A 106 13.58 4.43 4.64
N GLU A 107 12.41 3.95 4.19
CA GLU A 107 11.28 4.78 3.74
C GLU A 107 11.57 5.63 2.48
N VAL A 108 12.74 5.51 1.89
CA VAL A 108 13.06 6.13 0.60
C VAL A 108 12.67 5.15 -0.49
N SER A 109 11.53 5.41 -1.11
CA SER A 109 11.06 4.62 -2.26
C SER A 109 11.84 4.97 -3.51
N SER A 110 12.31 3.95 -4.21
CA SER A 110 12.79 4.05 -5.59
C SER A 110 11.81 3.30 -6.47
N ASN A 111 10.85 4.04 -7.04
CA ASN A 111 9.93 3.48 -8.02
C ASN A 111 10.76 3.02 -9.22
N PHE A 112 10.84 1.71 -9.41
CA PHE A 112 11.28 1.17 -10.68
C PHE A 112 10.15 1.48 -11.67
N ASN A 113 10.47 2.34 -12.66
CA ASN A 113 9.52 2.73 -13.69
C ASN A 113 8.77 1.51 -14.22
N ASP A 114 7.51 1.62 -14.29
CA ASP A 114 6.35 0.84 -14.70
C ASP A 114 6.51 -0.56 -15.37
N PHE A 115 7.71 -1.06 -15.62
CA PHE A 115 7.93 -2.30 -16.35
C PHE A 115 9.20 -3.03 -15.88
N ALA A 116 9.26 -3.39 -14.58
CA ALA A 116 10.20 -4.44 -14.21
C ALA A 116 9.80 -5.71 -14.99
N ASP A 117 10.75 -6.26 -15.73
CA ASP A 117 10.52 -7.51 -16.46
C ASP A 117 10.26 -8.66 -15.48
N TRP A 118 9.43 -9.61 -15.93
CA TRP A 118 9.23 -10.85 -15.20
C TRP A 118 10.53 -11.63 -15.07
N GLN A 119 10.84 -12.04 -13.85
CA GLN A 119 12.07 -12.73 -13.50
C GLN A 119 11.78 -14.13 -13.00
N ASP A 120 12.63 -15.08 -13.39
CA ASP A 120 12.68 -16.40 -12.78
C ASP A 120 13.42 -16.30 -11.44
N PRO A 121 12.96 -16.91 -10.35
CA PRO A 121 13.67 -16.92 -9.07
C PRO A 121 15.07 -17.54 -9.11
N ASN A 122 15.41 -18.31 -10.15
CA ASN A 122 16.75 -18.90 -10.38
C ASN A 122 17.32 -19.64 -9.15
N GLY A 123 16.45 -20.28 -8.36
CA GLY A 123 16.85 -21.02 -7.17
C GLY A 123 16.99 -20.16 -5.91
N ASP A 124 16.61 -18.89 -5.93
CA ASP A 124 16.51 -18.08 -4.70
C ASP A 124 15.42 -18.66 -3.80
N GLU A 125 15.85 -19.34 -2.73
CA GLU A 125 14.96 -20.04 -1.80
C GLU A 125 13.99 -19.09 -1.07
N LEU A 126 14.40 -17.84 -0.83
CA LEU A 126 13.57 -16.84 -0.15
C LEU A 126 12.41 -16.41 -1.07
N ILE A 127 12.72 -16.07 -2.31
CA ILE A 127 11.70 -15.67 -3.32
C ILE A 127 10.79 -16.86 -3.64
N LEU A 128 11.35 -18.06 -3.84
CA LEU A 128 10.55 -19.27 -4.04
C LEU A 128 9.62 -19.56 -2.86
N GLY A 129 10.08 -19.28 -1.63
CA GLY A 129 9.28 -19.40 -0.43
C GLY A 129 8.07 -18.47 -0.44
N VAL A 130 8.26 -17.19 -0.81
CA VAL A 130 7.17 -16.21 -0.94
C VAL A 130 6.19 -16.66 -2.02
N ILE A 131 6.66 -16.96 -3.22
CA ILE A 131 5.81 -17.43 -4.34
C ILE A 131 4.98 -18.64 -3.93
N SER A 132 5.62 -19.65 -3.31
CA SER A 132 4.93 -20.87 -2.87
C SER A 132 3.83 -20.61 -1.86
N GLN A 133 4.06 -19.72 -0.89
CA GLN A 133 3.08 -19.41 0.15
C GLN A 133 1.94 -18.55 -0.39
N VAL A 134 2.24 -17.52 -1.17
CA VAL A 134 1.24 -16.62 -1.78
C VAL A 134 0.34 -17.41 -2.72
N CYS A 135 0.91 -18.17 -3.65
CA CYS A 135 0.15 -18.91 -4.65
C CYS A 135 -0.71 -20.04 -4.06
N ARG A 136 -0.34 -20.57 -2.88
CA ARG A 136 -1.19 -21.54 -2.17
C ARG A 136 -2.48 -20.94 -1.63
N LEU A 137 -2.49 -19.64 -1.32
CA LEU A 137 -3.69 -18.97 -0.82
C LEU A 137 -4.65 -18.58 -1.94
N GLU A 138 -4.16 -18.54 -3.18
CA GLU A 138 -4.92 -18.12 -4.36
C GLU A 138 -5.58 -19.31 -5.10
N ASN A 139 -5.24 -20.54 -4.74
CA ASN A 139 -5.86 -21.78 -5.19
C ASN A 139 -6.96 -22.25 -4.22
#